data_2a12f9018dcedeff38d3cc6ae580a0ec
#
_entry.id   2a12f9018dcedeff38d3cc6ae580a0ec
#
_cell.length_a   1.000
_cell.length_b   1.000
_cell.length_c   1.000
_cell.angle_alpha   90.00
_cell.angle_beta   90.00
_cell.angle_gamma   90.00
#
_symmetry.space_group_name_H-M   'P 1'
#
loop_
_entity.id
_entity.type
_entity.pdbx_description
1 polymer ?
#
loop_
_entity_poly.entity_id
_entity_poly.type
_entity_poly.pdbx_seq_one_letter_code
_entity_poly.pdbx_strand_id
1 'polypeptide(L)'
;MSISINPFVTTNAYGTFSTQSDGYVQGEFLDDPAIRFQLAGGPLATAETLPMWGGVAISETTDNSGTIGLGGAIARASAEANLTGFSVFSQAYAWVQTPQSPVPLAANGQTIPFFRLGSNARIPVACDATLAASLASGLINQQVAWDFTNQVLIAYTTGTALPVKVVDVQIGNSKIVAYDPVTGFATWTNTGSVAVIQI
;
A
#
# COMPACT_ATOMS: atom_id res chain seq x y z
N MET A 1 18.95 -10.46 28.96
CA MET A 1 17.63 -10.47 28.30
C MET A 1 17.31 -9.03 27.94
N SER A 2 17.41 -8.65 26.68
CA SER A 2 17.01 -7.32 26.24
C SER A 2 15.51 -7.35 25.93
N ILE A 3 14.74 -6.51 26.61
CA ILE A 3 13.34 -6.35 26.30
C ILE A 3 13.26 -5.27 25.22
N SER A 4 12.93 -5.66 24.01
CA SER A 4 12.61 -4.71 22.95
C SER A 4 11.11 -4.38 23.05
N ILE A 5 10.77 -3.16 23.39
CA ILE A 5 9.38 -2.70 23.42
C ILE A 5 9.16 -1.94 22.13
N ASN A 6 8.38 -2.53 21.22
CA ASN A 6 7.84 -1.79 20.10
C ASN A 6 6.43 -1.32 20.49
N PRO A 7 6.21 -0.02 20.70
CA PRO A 7 4.91 0.50 21.13
C PRO A 7 3.81 0.33 20.08
N PHE A 8 4.19 -0.03 18.85
CA PHE A 8 3.26 -0.21 17.74
C PHE A 8 2.83 -1.67 17.53
N VAL A 9 3.43 -2.60 18.27
CA VAL A 9 3.05 -4.01 18.20
C VAL A 9 2.37 -4.40 19.50
N THR A 10 1.14 -4.83 19.35
CA THR A 10 0.31 -5.03 20.49
C THR A 10 0.19 -6.43 20.98
N THR A 11 0.03 -6.45 22.15
CA THR A 11 -0.65 -7.22 23.16
C THR A 11 -1.52 -8.34 22.62
N ASN A 12 -1.27 -9.49 23.12
CA ASN A 12 -2.26 -10.53 23.15
C ASN A 12 -3.39 -10.15 24.15
N ALA A 13 -4.50 -10.87 24.10
CA ALA A 13 -5.68 -10.64 24.89
C ALA A 13 -5.46 -10.72 26.42
N TYR A 14 -4.29 -11.04 26.87
CA TYR A 14 -3.93 -11.23 28.29
C TYR A 14 -2.95 -10.17 28.84
N GLY A 15 -2.76 -9.07 28.12
CA GLY A 15 -1.92 -7.98 28.59
C GLY A 15 -0.41 -8.26 28.54
N THR A 16 0.02 -9.33 27.90
CA THR A 16 1.43 -9.54 27.62
C THR A 16 1.81 -8.85 26.33
N PHE A 17 2.92 -8.11 26.34
CA PHE A 17 3.43 -7.48 25.15
C PHE A 17 3.97 -8.53 24.20
N SER A 18 3.45 -8.58 22.99
CA SER A 18 4.09 -9.31 21.90
C SER A 18 5.04 -8.36 21.18
N THR A 19 6.30 -8.72 21.14
CA THR A 19 7.35 -7.94 20.46
C THR A 19 7.55 -8.38 19.03
N GLN A 20 6.57 -9.02 18.42
CA GLN A 20 6.71 -9.55 17.09
C GLN A 20 6.20 -8.54 16.06
N SER A 21 7.13 -7.93 15.35
CA SER A 21 6.86 -7.06 14.23
C SER A 21 7.85 -7.35 13.10
N ASP A 22 7.87 -8.56 12.65
CA ASP A 22 8.84 -8.95 11.63
C ASP A 22 8.33 -8.74 10.21
N GLY A 23 7.23 -8.05 10.03
CA GLY A 23 6.63 -7.83 8.72
C GLY A 23 6.23 -6.39 8.45
N TYR A 24 6.11 -6.08 7.18
CA TYR A 24 5.57 -4.82 6.71
C TYR A 24 4.04 -4.77 6.79
N VAL A 25 3.50 -3.57 6.82
CA VAL A 25 2.06 -3.31 6.68
C VAL A 25 1.84 -2.71 5.30
N GLN A 26 1.00 -3.35 4.50
CA GLN A 26 0.68 -2.88 3.16
C GLN A 26 0.20 -1.43 3.17
N GLY A 27 0.78 -0.61 2.33
CA GLY A 27 0.39 0.77 2.12
C GLY A 27 0.84 1.75 3.18
N GLU A 28 1.53 1.31 4.22
CA GLU A 28 2.22 2.23 5.11
C GLU A 28 3.38 2.88 4.36
N PHE A 29 3.47 4.20 4.36
CA PHE A 29 4.67 4.80 3.82
C PHE A 29 5.79 4.81 4.87
N LEU A 30 6.97 4.38 4.44
CA LEU A 30 8.15 4.40 5.30
C LEU A 30 8.62 5.85 5.45
N ASP A 31 8.52 6.37 6.65
CA ASP A 31 8.66 7.79 6.94
C ASP A 31 10.09 8.29 6.64
N ASP A 32 10.20 9.08 5.60
CA ASP A 32 11.36 9.88 5.30
C ASP A 32 10.95 11.36 5.33
N PRO A 33 11.49 12.17 6.25
CA PRO A 33 11.11 13.57 6.37
C PRO A 33 11.28 14.35 5.07
N ALA A 34 12.25 14.00 4.23
CA ALA A 34 12.48 14.68 2.95
C ALA A 34 11.38 14.37 1.92
N ILE A 35 10.77 13.19 2.01
CA ILE A 35 9.74 12.73 1.08
C ILE A 35 8.35 13.11 1.54
N ARG A 36 8.13 13.29 2.82
CA ARG A 36 6.82 13.64 3.41
C ARG A 36 6.19 14.88 2.76
N PHE A 37 6.99 15.85 2.35
CA PHE A 37 6.50 17.05 1.64
C PHE A 37 5.94 16.79 0.23
N GLN A 38 6.19 15.61 -0.33
CA GLN A 38 5.66 15.19 -1.63
C GLN A 38 4.34 14.41 -1.50
N LEU A 39 3.87 14.19 -0.27
CA LEU A 39 2.59 13.55 -0.03
C LEU A 39 1.47 14.41 -0.62
N ALA A 40 0.72 13.84 -1.53
CA ALA A 40 -0.44 14.44 -2.12
C ALA A 40 -1.72 13.84 -1.51
N GLY A 41 -2.84 14.50 -1.72
CA GLY A 41 -4.15 14.00 -1.31
C GLY A 41 -5.20 14.42 -2.32
N GLY A 42 -6.18 13.57 -2.55
CA GLY A 42 -7.30 13.85 -3.43
C GLY A 42 -8.54 13.05 -3.04
N PRO A 43 -9.73 13.52 -3.41
CA PRO A 43 -10.97 12.82 -3.13
C PRO A 43 -11.08 11.55 -3.97
N LEU A 44 -11.60 10.48 -3.39
CA LEU A 44 -11.94 9.28 -4.14
C LEU A 44 -13.05 9.61 -5.15
N ALA A 45 -12.84 9.22 -6.40
CA ALA A 45 -13.78 9.49 -7.49
C ALA A 45 -15.15 8.84 -7.21
N THR A 46 -16.22 9.55 -7.60
CA THR A 46 -17.59 9.04 -7.42
C THR A 46 -17.89 7.76 -8.21
N ALA A 47 -17.13 7.53 -9.27
CA ALA A 47 -17.24 6.31 -10.08
C ALA A 47 -16.54 5.09 -9.42
N GLU A 48 -15.70 5.32 -8.41
CA GLU A 48 -15.04 4.22 -7.70
C GLU A 48 -16.01 3.61 -6.68
N THR A 49 -16.45 2.41 -6.93
CA THR A 49 -17.46 1.73 -6.10
C THR A 49 -16.84 0.94 -4.96
N LEU A 50 -15.55 0.64 -5.03
CA LEU A 50 -14.84 -0.11 -4.01
C LEU A 50 -14.12 0.84 -3.04
N PRO A 51 -14.06 0.51 -1.76
CA PRO A 51 -13.27 1.29 -0.82
C PRO A 51 -11.78 1.20 -1.17
N MET A 52 -11.03 2.28 -0.98
CA MET A 52 -9.60 2.34 -1.26
C MET A 52 -8.81 2.17 0.05
N TRP A 53 -7.75 1.39 -0.01
CA TRP A 53 -6.78 1.21 1.08
C TRP A 53 -5.38 1.62 0.63
N GLY A 54 -4.40 1.52 1.50
CA GLY A 54 -3.01 1.83 1.16
C GLY A 54 -2.35 0.74 0.31
N GLY A 55 -1.38 1.14 -0.51
CA GLY A 55 -0.64 0.21 -1.38
C GLY A 55 -1.41 -0.23 -2.61
N VAL A 56 -2.34 0.57 -3.07
CA VAL A 56 -3.12 0.36 -4.30
C VAL A 56 -2.59 1.29 -5.38
N ALA A 57 -2.45 0.78 -6.60
CA ALA A 57 -2.11 1.57 -7.76
C ALA A 57 -3.26 2.54 -8.12
N ILE A 58 -2.95 3.81 -8.27
CA ILE A 58 -3.96 4.85 -8.50
C ILE A 58 -3.75 5.58 -9.82
N SER A 59 -4.86 6.08 -10.35
CA SER A 59 -4.91 7.09 -11.40
C SER A 59 -5.46 8.39 -10.82
N GLU A 60 -4.83 9.50 -11.18
CA GLU A 60 -5.29 10.84 -10.85
C GLU A 60 -5.96 11.42 -12.09
N THR A 61 -7.23 11.78 -11.98
CA THR A 61 -7.99 12.41 -13.06
C THR A 61 -8.10 13.92 -12.78
N THR A 62 -7.94 14.73 -13.81
CA THR A 62 -8.17 16.17 -13.70
C THR A 62 -9.66 16.43 -13.51
N ASP A 63 -9.99 17.26 -12.53
CA ASP A 63 -11.36 17.75 -12.38
C ASP A 63 -11.64 18.81 -13.45
N ASN A 64 -12.56 18.50 -14.36
CA ASN A 64 -13.04 19.41 -15.39
C ASN A 64 -14.21 20.28 -14.92
N SER A 65 -14.54 20.27 -13.63
CA SER A 65 -15.72 20.99 -13.13
C SER A 65 -15.57 22.51 -13.14
N GLY A 66 -14.41 23.04 -13.51
CA GLY A 66 -14.14 24.49 -13.51
C GLY A 66 -14.10 25.10 -12.11
N THR A 67 -14.33 24.33 -11.09
CA THR A 67 -14.14 24.76 -9.70
C THR A 67 -12.64 24.76 -9.44
N ILE A 68 -12.13 25.80 -8.80
CA ILE A 68 -10.75 25.84 -8.32
C ILE A 68 -10.65 24.78 -7.23
N GLY A 69 -10.50 23.53 -7.66
CA GLY A 69 -10.45 22.34 -6.82
C GLY A 69 -9.04 22.06 -6.34
N LEU A 70 -8.96 21.35 -5.26
CA LEU A 70 -7.72 20.92 -4.61
C LEU A 70 -7.06 19.72 -5.30
N GLY A 71 -7.27 19.55 -6.59
CA GLY A 71 -6.72 18.44 -7.38
C GLY A 71 -7.80 17.54 -8.00
N GLY A 72 -7.38 16.62 -8.85
CA GLY A 72 -8.25 15.68 -9.51
C GLY A 72 -8.77 14.60 -8.57
N ALA A 73 -9.81 13.94 -9.01
CA ALA A 73 -10.32 12.76 -8.32
C ALA A 73 -9.35 11.57 -8.47
N ILE A 74 -9.27 10.75 -7.44
CA ILE A 74 -8.42 9.57 -7.39
C ILE A 74 -9.27 8.32 -7.64
N ALA A 75 -8.82 7.47 -8.55
CA ALA A 75 -9.43 6.16 -8.79
C ALA A 75 -8.35 5.08 -8.79
N ARG A 76 -8.73 3.81 -8.77
CA ARG A 76 -7.80 2.72 -9.05
C ARG A 76 -7.29 2.83 -10.48
N ALA A 77 -5.99 2.65 -10.66
CA ALA A 77 -5.44 2.46 -11.98
C ALA A 77 -5.91 1.12 -12.56
N SER A 78 -6.26 1.11 -13.83
CA SER A 78 -6.71 -0.08 -14.56
C SER A 78 -5.67 -0.58 -15.56
N ALA A 79 -4.63 0.19 -15.80
CA ALA A 79 -3.52 -0.13 -16.70
C ALA A 79 -2.30 0.75 -16.38
N GLU A 80 -1.11 0.35 -16.85
CA GLU A 80 0.11 1.13 -16.69
C GLU A 80 0.00 2.53 -17.31
N ALA A 81 -0.73 2.65 -18.41
CA ALA A 81 -0.90 3.93 -19.11
C ALA A 81 -1.60 5.01 -18.29
N ASN A 82 -2.40 4.62 -17.30
CA ASN A 82 -3.09 5.54 -16.41
C ASN A 82 -2.58 5.53 -14.97
N LEU A 83 -1.50 4.81 -14.71
CA LEU A 83 -0.87 4.75 -13.40
C LEU A 83 -0.17 6.08 -13.09
N THR A 84 -0.59 6.76 -12.04
CA THR A 84 0.02 8.03 -11.60
C THR A 84 0.76 7.92 -10.27
N GLY A 85 0.45 6.91 -9.46
CA GLY A 85 1.09 6.72 -8.16
C GLY A 85 0.49 5.58 -7.35
N PHE A 86 0.75 5.61 -6.05
CA PHE A 86 0.24 4.61 -5.12
C PHE A 86 -0.37 5.28 -3.88
N SER A 87 -1.52 4.78 -3.47
CA SER A 87 -2.17 5.18 -2.22
C SER A 87 -1.35 4.75 -1.02
N VAL A 88 -1.40 5.54 0.03
CA VAL A 88 -0.69 5.24 1.28
C VAL A 88 -1.57 5.57 2.48
N PHE A 89 -1.18 5.10 3.64
CA PHE A 89 -1.65 5.62 4.91
C PHE A 89 -0.46 5.82 5.86
N SER A 90 -0.65 6.62 6.89
CA SER A 90 0.37 6.80 7.91
C SER A 90 -0.14 6.28 9.24
N GLN A 91 0.63 5.45 9.90
CA GLN A 91 0.31 4.98 11.26
C GLN A 91 0.26 6.13 12.27
N ALA A 92 0.90 7.26 11.98
CA ALA A 92 0.79 8.44 12.83
C ALA A 92 -0.64 8.99 12.91
N TYR A 93 -1.46 8.74 11.91
CA TYR A 93 -2.87 9.13 11.87
C TYR A 93 -3.83 7.97 12.15
N ALA A 94 -3.40 6.75 11.92
CA ALA A 94 -4.14 5.55 12.25
C ALA A 94 -3.51 4.94 13.51
N TRP A 95 -4.16 5.12 14.62
CA TRP A 95 -3.82 4.60 15.94
C TRP A 95 -3.27 3.17 15.87
N VAL A 96 -2.55 2.76 16.91
CA VAL A 96 -1.88 1.46 17.02
C VAL A 96 -2.64 0.33 16.31
N GLN A 97 -2.02 -0.20 15.26
CA GLN A 97 -2.60 -1.30 14.49
C GLN A 97 -2.48 -2.61 15.26
N THR A 98 -3.56 -3.02 15.90
CA THR A 98 -3.67 -4.38 16.45
C THR A 98 -4.03 -5.36 15.33
N PRO A 99 -3.87 -6.67 15.53
CA PRO A 99 -4.42 -7.66 14.60
C PRO A 99 -5.93 -7.53 14.35
N GLN A 100 -6.65 -6.91 15.29
CA GLN A 100 -8.09 -6.65 15.19
C GLN A 100 -8.42 -5.22 14.71
N SER A 101 -7.44 -4.37 14.49
CA SER A 101 -7.71 -3.03 13.97
C SER A 101 -8.31 -3.11 12.57
N PRO A 102 -9.31 -2.30 12.27
CA PRO A 102 -9.85 -2.25 10.92
C PRO A 102 -8.78 -1.77 9.92
N VAL A 103 -8.91 -2.21 8.68
CA VAL A 103 -8.11 -1.67 7.59
C VAL A 103 -8.48 -0.19 7.41
N PRO A 104 -7.50 0.74 7.34
CA PRO A 104 -7.79 2.12 6.99
C PRO A 104 -8.36 2.18 5.57
N LEU A 105 -9.63 2.54 5.46
CA LEU A 105 -10.35 2.61 4.19
C LEU A 105 -10.80 4.03 3.93
N ALA A 106 -10.71 4.45 2.67
CA ALA A 106 -11.39 5.63 2.18
C ALA A 106 -12.57 5.21 1.31
N ALA A 107 -13.74 5.72 1.62
CA ALA A 107 -14.94 5.60 0.80
C ALA A 107 -15.05 6.76 -0.18
N ASN A 108 -16.02 6.66 -1.09
CA ASN A 108 -16.30 7.69 -2.08
C ASN A 108 -16.40 9.10 -1.45
N GLY A 109 -15.72 10.06 -2.04
CA GLY A 109 -15.68 11.45 -1.59
C GLY A 109 -14.70 11.72 -0.42
N GLN A 110 -14.13 10.69 0.20
CA GLN A 110 -13.08 10.88 1.21
C GLN A 110 -11.73 11.12 0.56
N THR A 111 -10.89 11.90 1.22
CA THR A 111 -9.53 12.17 0.76
C THR A 111 -8.62 10.98 1.01
N ILE A 112 -7.87 10.61 -0.02
CA ILE A 112 -6.85 9.57 0.04
C ILE A 112 -5.49 10.22 -0.07
N PRO A 113 -4.57 9.93 0.86
CA PRO A 113 -3.17 10.28 0.70
C PRO A 113 -2.48 9.34 -0.29
N PHE A 114 -1.60 9.88 -1.10
CA PHE A 114 -0.85 9.12 -2.10
C PHE A 114 0.48 9.79 -2.44
N PHE A 115 1.38 9.00 -3.02
CA PHE A 115 2.59 9.51 -3.65
C PHE A 115 2.53 9.29 -5.16
N ARG A 116 2.97 10.29 -5.91
CA ARG A 116 3.13 10.19 -7.36
C ARG A 116 4.40 9.42 -7.73
N LEU A 117 4.39 8.78 -8.89
CA LEU A 117 5.60 8.21 -9.46
C LEU A 117 6.68 9.28 -9.60
N GLY A 118 7.93 8.92 -9.29
CA GLY A 118 9.06 9.83 -9.27
C GLY A 118 9.27 10.57 -7.94
N SER A 119 8.46 10.31 -6.92
CA SER A 119 8.62 10.91 -5.60
C SER A 119 9.76 10.32 -4.77
N ASN A 120 10.33 9.18 -5.16
CA ASN A 120 11.26 8.37 -4.37
C ASN A 120 10.66 7.82 -3.05
N ALA A 121 9.36 7.87 -2.88
CA ALA A 121 8.71 7.30 -1.71
C ALA A 121 8.89 5.77 -1.68
N ARG A 122 9.03 5.25 -0.46
CA ARG A 122 9.11 3.81 -0.21
C ARG A 122 7.79 3.33 0.36
N ILE A 123 7.15 2.41 -0.35
CA ILE A 123 5.81 1.96 -0.03
C ILE A 123 5.79 0.43 -0.02
N PRO A 124 5.42 -0.20 1.10
CA PRO A 124 5.12 -1.63 1.14
C PRO A 124 3.83 -1.93 0.36
N VAL A 125 3.92 -2.81 -0.62
CA VAL A 125 2.78 -3.25 -1.42
C VAL A 125 2.62 -4.76 -1.35
N ALA A 126 1.39 -5.25 -1.49
CA ALA A 126 1.15 -6.68 -1.59
C ALA A 126 1.91 -7.26 -2.79
N CYS A 127 2.51 -8.41 -2.59
CA CYS A 127 3.38 -9.06 -3.57
C CYS A 127 2.93 -10.51 -3.78
N ASP A 128 2.89 -10.94 -5.03
CA ASP A 128 2.65 -12.34 -5.35
C ASP A 128 3.73 -13.23 -4.73
N ALA A 129 3.33 -14.41 -4.24
CA ALA A 129 4.22 -15.31 -3.52
C ALA A 129 5.39 -15.81 -4.39
N THR A 130 5.15 -16.03 -5.68
CA THR A 130 6.19 -16.48 -6.62
C THR A 130 7.22 -15.38 -6.85
N LEU A 131 6.77 -14.14 -7.05
CA LEU A 131 7.66 -12.99 -7.16
C LEU A 131 8.42 -12.77 -5.85
N ALA A 132 7.75 -12.84 -4.71
CA ALA A 132 8.39 -12.66 -3.41
C ALA A 132 9.53 -13.65 -3.18
N ALA A 133 9.33 -14.94 -3.53
CA ALA A 133 10.36 -15.96 -3.45
C ALA A 133 11.55 -15.67 -4.39
N SER A 134 11.27 -15.20 -5.61
CA SER A 134 12.29 -14.80 -6.58
C SER A 134 13.12 -13.62 -6.07
N LEU A 135 12.49 -12.59 -5.55
CA LEU A 135 13.14 -11.41 -4.97
C LEU A 135 14.02 -11.79 -3.78
N ALA A 136 13.52 -12.63 -2.88
CA ALA A 136 14.26 -13.10 -1.72
C ALA A 136 15.47 -13.98 -2.07
N SER A 137 15.48 -14.59 -3.25
CA SER A 137 16.64 -15.35 -3.76
C SER A 137 17.79 -14.47 -4.28
N GLY A 138 17.64 -13.15 -4.21
CA GLY A 138 18.66 -12.18 -4.61
C GLY A 138 18.36 -11.44 -5.92
N LEU A 139 17.21 -11.68 -6.54
CA LEU A 139 16.81 -11.02 -7.79
C LEU A 139 16.05 -9.70 -7.54
N ILE A 140 16.47 -8.95 -6.54
CA ILE A 140 15.76 -7.74 -6.09
C ILE A 140 15.67 -6.62 -7.15
N ASN A 141 16.57 -6.61 -8.13
CA ASN A 141 16.60 -5.61 -9.20
C ASN A 141 15.86 -6.07 -10.47
N GLN A 142 15.14 -7.19 -10.43
CA GLN A 142 14.36 -7.63 -11.59
C GLN A 142 13.24 -6.67 -11.92
N GLN A 143 12.84 -6.63 -13.18
CA GLN A 143 11.67 -5.90 -13.60
C GLN A 143 10.41 -6.52 -12.99
N VAL A 144 9.49 -5.66 -12.62
CA VAL A 144 8.20 -6.06 -12.02
C VAL A 144 7.05 -5.44 -12.81
N ALA A 145 5.87 -6.01 -12.64
CA ALA A 145 4.63 -5.51 -13.21
C ALA A 145 3.55 -5.42 -12.12
N TRP A 146 2.42 -4.86 -12.45
CA TRP A 146 1.30 -4.73 -11.54
C TRP A 146 0.08 -5.48 -12.07
N ASP A 147 -0.52 -6.30 -11.24
CA ASP A 147 -1.84 -6.85 -11.51
C ASP A 147 -2.90 -5.84 -11.06
N PHE A 148 -3.47 -5.13 -12.01
CA PHE A 148 -4.47 -4.10 -11.77
C PHE A 148 -5.82 -4.67 -11.31
N THR A 149 -6.08 -5.96 -11.52
CA THR A 149 -7.30 -6.61 -11.06
C THR A 149 -7.21 -6.97 -9.58
N ASN A 150 -6.11 -7.61 -9.19
CA ASN A 150 -5.90 -8.06 -7.81
C ASN A 150 -5.15 -7.04 -6.95
N GLN A 151 -4.63 -5.97 -7.54
CA GLN A 151 -3.86 -4.91 -6.87
C GLN A 151 -2.64 -5.45 -6.13
N VAL A 152 -1.84 -6.27 -6.83
CA VAL A 152 -0.61 -6.87 -6.30
C VAL A 152 0.56 -6.72 -7.26
N LEU A 153 1.76 -6.66 -6.70
CA LEU A 153 3.01 -6.67 -7.46
C LEU A 153 3.28 -8.09 -7.97
N ILE A 154 3.54 -8.21 -9.27
CA ILE A 154 3.80 -9.50 -9.94
C ILE A 154 5.11 -9.45 -10.72
N ALA A 155 5.63 -10.62 -11.09
CA ALA A 155 6.78 -10.72 -11.99
C ALA A 155 6.44 -10.13 -13.36
N TYR A 156 7.37 -9.35 -13.90
CA TYR A 156 7.27 -8.90 -15.28
C TYR A 156 7.46 -10.08 -16.24
N THR A 157 6.53 -10.21 -17.18
CA THR A 157 6.61 -11.23 -18.24
C THR A 157 6.61 -10.60 -19.62
N THR A 158 5.66 -9.71 -19.89
CA THR A 158 5.50 -9.02 -21.18
C THR A 158 4.76 -7.70 -20.95
N GLY A 159 4.90 -6.76 -21.88
CA GLY A 159 4.23 -5.46 -21.82
C GLY A 159 5.13 -4.36 -21.28
N THR A 160 4.60 -3.50 -20.44
CA THR A 160 5.31 -2.40 -19.82
C THR A 160 5.70 -2.76 -18.39
N ALA A 161 6.99 -2.72 -18.07
CA ALA A 161 7.44 -2.88 -16.71
C ALA A 161 7.08 -1.63 -15.89
N LEU A 162 6.74 -1.83 -14.61
CA LEU A 162 6.55 -0.70 -13.70
C LEU A 162 7.84 0.12 -13.57
N PRO A 163 7.74 1.46 -13.58
CA PRO A 163 8.89 2.34 -13.39
C PRO A 163 9.22 2.48 -11.89
N VAL A 164 9.37 1.36 -11.20
CA VAL A 164 9.65 1.30 -9.76
C VAL A 164 10.85 0.40 -9.50
N LYS A 165 11.48 0.61 -8.35
CA LYS A 165 12.56 -0.25 -7.87
C LYS A 165 12.10 -0.99 -6.63
N VAL A 166 12.25 -2.31 -6.60
CA VAL A 166 12.08 -3.07 -5.36
C VAL A 166 13.32 -2.91 -4.50
N VAL A 167 13.16 -2.50 -3.28
CA VAL A 167 14.26 -2.26 -2.33
C VAL A 167 14.32 -3.27 -1.21
N ASP A 168 13.20 -3.91 -0.89
CA ASP A 168 13.14 -4.97 0.11
C ASP A 168 11.95 -5.90 -0.16
N VAL A 169 11.98 -7.09 0.41
CA VAL A 169 10.89 -8.07 0.34
C VAL A 169 10.79 -8.87 1.62
N GLN A 170 9.58 -9.08 2.10
CA GLN A 170 9.27 -9.95 3.22
C GLN A 170 8.28 -11.02 2.78
N ILE A 171 8.68 -12.29 2.94
CA ILE A 171 7.82 -13.44 2.66
C ILE A 171 7.06 -13.83 3.91
N GLY A 172 5.75 -13.81 3.83
CA GLY A 172 4.90 -14.09 4.99
C GLY A 172 5.06 -13.06 6.11
N ASN A 173 4.38 -13.26 7.20
CA ASN A 173 4.42 -12.42 8.41
C ASN A 173 4.13 -10.92 8.20
N SER A 174 3.76 -10.52 6.99
CA SER A 174 3.36 -9.15 6.68
C SER A 174 1.85 -9.02 6.67
N LYS A 175 1.37 -7.84 7.03
CA LYS A 175 -0.05 -7.51 6.97
C LYS A 175 -0.40 -7.03 5.58
N ILE A 176 -1.24 -7.79 4.90
CA ILE A 176 -1.84 -7.38 3.63
C ILE A 176 -3.36 -7.31 3.76
N VAL A 177 -3.97 -6.52 2.91
CA VAL A 177 -5.42 -6.37 2.87
C VAL A 177 -6.02 -7.53 2.07
N ALA A 178 -6.94 -8.26 2.69
CA ALA A 178 -7.83 -9.18 2.02
C ALA A 178 -9.21 -8.51 1.91
N TYR A 179 -9.66 -8.32 0.69
CA TYR A 179 -10.97 -7.74 0.39
C TYR A 179 -11.91 -8.84 -0.09
N ASP A 180 -13.08 -8.91 0.55
CA ASP A 180 -14.16 -9.81 0.12
C ASP A 180 -15.20 -8.99 -0.67
N PRO A 181 -15.32 -9.20 -1.99
CA PRO A 181 -16.26 -8.45 -2.81
C PRO A 181 -17.73 -8.80 -2.55
N VAL A 182 -18.00 -9.94 -1.90
CA VAL A 182 -19.37 -10.38 -1.59
C VAL A 182 -19.91 -9.65 -0.37
N THR A 183 -19.10 -9.54 0.66
CA THR A 183 -19.47 -8.87 1.92
C THR A 183 -19.11 -7.39 1.93
N GLY A 184 -18.22 -6.95 1.06
CA GLY A 184 -17.70 -5.59 1.04
C GLY A 184 -16.70 -5.29 2.17
N PHE A 185 -16.27 -6.31 2.92
CA PHE A 185 -15.33 -6.12 4.02
C PHE A 185 -13.88 -6.26 3.57
N ALA A 186 -13.04 -5.36 4.09
CA ALA A 186 -11.60 -5.46 4.01
C ALA A 186 -11.05 -5.84 5.39
N THR A 187 -10.21 -6.86 5.43
CA THR A 187 -9.59 -7.36 6.66
C THR A 187 -8.08 -7.50 6.48
N TRP A 188 -7.34 -7.45 7.58
CA TRP A 188 -5.94 -7.77 7.57
C TRP A 188 -5.71 -9.28 7.59
N THR A 189 -4.84 -9.76 6.71
CA THR A 189 -4.21 -11.08 6.85
C THR A 189 -2.76 -10.90 7.30
N ASN A 190 -2.26 -11.81 8.13
CA ASN A 190 -0.91 -11.73 8.69
C ASN A 190 0.08 -12.68 7.99
N THR A 191 -0.33 -13.31 6.90
CA THR A 191 0.46 -14.32 6.17
C THR A 191 0.86 -13.85 4.78
N GLY A 192 0.66 -12.56 4.50
CA GLY A 192 0.95 -11.99 3.20
C GLY A 192 2.43 -11.81 2.92
N SER A 193 2.78 -11.78 1.65
CA SER A 193 4.09 -11.32 1.18
C SER A 193 3.99 -9.87 0.76
N VAL A 194 5.00 -9.10 1.11
CA VAL A 194 5.08 -7.67 0.82
C VAL A 194 6.42 -7.35 0.18
N ALA A 195 6.40 -6.54 -0.85
CA ALA A 195 7.60 -5.91 -1.40
C ALA A 195 7.57 -4.41 -1.10
N VAL A 196 8.70 -3.86 -0.70
CA VAL A 196 8.87 -2.41 -0.58
C VAL A 196 9.32 -1.88 -1.92
N ILE A 197 8.48 -1.07 -2.53
CA ILE A 197 8.80 -0.40 -3.80
C ILE A 197 9.25 1.05 -3.54
N GLN A 198 10.22 1.49 -4.27
CA GLN A 198 10.60 2.90 -4.40
C GLN A 198 10.06 3.42 -5.73
N ILE A 199 9.24 4.45 -5.66
CA ILE A 199 8.49 4.99 -6.81
C ILE A 199 9.00 6.34 -7.27
#